data_30951516490f71743dfb4b6a209be2b4
#
_entry.id   30951516490f71743dfb4b6a209be2b4
#
_cell.length_a   1.000
_cell.length_b   1.000
_cell.length_c   1.000
_cell.angle_alpha   90.00
_cell.angle_beta   90.00
_cell.angle_gamma   90.00
#
_symmetry.space_group_name_H-M   'P 1'
#
loop_
_entity.id
_entity.type
_entity.pdbx_description
1 polymer ?
#
loop_
_entity_poly.entity_id
_entity_poly.type
_entity_poly.pdbx_seq_one_letter_code
_entity_poly.pdbx_strand_id
1 'polypeptide(L)'
;NEELQPMRDPRGVLVDSDDHTPNEEIRTIGVLTSGGDAPGMNAAIRSVVRTAIYYGYHMVGVRRGFHGLWRGDIVPLNTRSVSDKLQRGGTFLMTARSKSFNTPEGVKKAYQMAKVFNIDALVVIGGDGSYRGARDLANIGMKVIGVPATIDNDIGSTDYTIGFDTASNTGMEAIDRLKDTASS
;
A
#
# COMPACT_ATOMS: atom_id res chain seq x y z
N ASN A 1 -10.94 -32.01 -5.09
CA ASN A 1 -10.16 -31.14 -6.01
C ASN A 1 -11.14 -30.10 -6.56
N GLU A 2 -11.30 -28.98 -5.87
CA GLU A 2 -11.88 -27.79 -6.48
C GLU A 2 -10.82 -27.23 -7.43
N GLU A 3 -11.03 -27.36 -8.71
CA GLU A 3 -10.23 -26.66 -9.72
C GLU A 3 -10.46 -25.16 -9.50
N LEU A 4 -9.41 -24.43 -9.13
CA LEU A 4 -9.42 -22.97 -9.05
C LEU A 4 -9.88 -22.44 -10.41
N GLN A 5 -11.03 -21.80 -10.45
CA GLN A 5 -11.51 -21.14 -11.65
C GLN A 5 -10.52 -20.05 -12.08
N PRO A 6 -10.16 -19.95 -13.36
CA PRO A 6 -9.23 -18.95 -13.82
C PRO A 6 -9.77 -17.54 -13.54
N MET A 7 -8.91 -16.69 -13.00
CA MET A 7 -9.23 -15.30 -12.70
C MET A 7 -9.59 -14.55 -13.96
N ARG A 8 -10.71 -13.83 -13.96
CA ARG A 8 -11.16 -12.97 -15.05
C ARG A 8 -10.93 -11.51 -14.69
N ASP A 9 -10.53 -10.70 -15.64
CA ASP A 9 -10.48 -9.26 -15.47
C ASP A 9 -11.93 -8.69 -15.32
N PRO A 10 -12.12 -7.44 -14.88
CA PRO A 10 -13.44 -6.82 -14.75
C PRO A 10 -14.27 -6.78 -16.06
N ARG A 11 -13.63 -7.02 -17.20
CA ARG A 11 -14.28 -7.11 -18.53
C ARG A 11 -14.64 -8.55 -18.91
N GLY A 12 -14.37 -9.52 -18.01
CA GLY A 12 -14.65 -10.94 -18.23
C GLY A 12 -13.62 -11.67 -19.10
N VAL A 13 -12.51 -11.02 -19.43
CA VAL A 13 -11.40 -11.63 -20.16
C VAL A 13 -10.61 -12.52 -19.22
N LEU A 14 -10.30 -13.75 -19.67
CA LEU A 14 -9.40 -14.66 -18.95
C LEU A 14 -8.05 -13.94 -18.80
N VAL A 15 -7.63 -13.73 -17.56
CA VAL A 15 -6.25 -13.34 -17.29
C VAL A 15 -5.42 -14.59 -17.52
N ASP A 16 -4.71 -14.63 -18.64
CA ASP A 16 -3.82 -15.74 -18.94
C ASP A 16 -2.71 -15.72 -17.88
N SER A 17 -2.68 -16.76 -17.05
CA SER A 17 -1.73 -16.87 -15.95
C SER A 17 -0.28 -17.01 -16.40
N ASP A 18 -0.07 -17.26 -17.68
CA ASP A 18 1.23 -17.62 -18.22
C ASP A 18 1.92 -16.48 -19.02
N ASP A 19 1.23 -15.36 -19.31
CA ASP A 19 1.85 -14.23 -20.02
C ASP A 19 2.26 -13.10 -19.03
N HIS A 20 3.03 -13.47 -18.03
CA HIS A 20 3.61 -12.54 -17.07
C HIS A 20 5.04 -12.15 -17.45
N THR A 21 5.25 -11.78 -18.71
CA THR A 21 6.49 -11.10 -19.06
C THR A 21 6.54 -9.76 -18.32
N PRO A 22 7.59 -9.50 -17.54
CA PRO A 22 7.76 -8.22 -16.89
C PRO A 22 7.65 -7.11 -17.93
N ASN A 23 6.87 -6.06 -17.63
CA ASN A 23 6.83 -4.90 -18.52
C ASN A 23 8.25 -4.31 -18.57
N GLU A 24 8.89 -4.36 -19.73
CA GLU A 24 10.27 -3.91 -19.92
C GLU A 24 10.49 -2.45 -19.54
N GLU A 25 9.42 -1.64 -19.52
CA GLU A 25 9.45 -0.25 -19.08
C GLU A 25 9.45 -0.09 -17.54
N ILE A 26 9.09 -1.13 -16.77
CA ILE A 26 9.06 -1.08 -15.31
C ILE A 26 10.10 -2.09 -14.80
N ARG A 27 11.11 -1.58 -14.08
CA ARG A 27 12.14 -2.39 -13.44
C ARG A 27 12.07 -2.31 -11.92
N THR A 28 11.75 -1.15 -11.40
CA THR A 28 11.74 -0.90 -9.96
C THR A 28 10.37 -0.39 -9.52
N ILE A 29 9.78 -1.07 -8.56
CA ILE A 29 8.50 -0.70 -7.94
C ILE A 29 8.75 -0.22 -6.52
N GLY A 30 8.26 0.97 -6.22
CA GLY A 30 8.22 1.50 -4.86
C GLY A 30 6.91 1.11 -4.16
N VAL A 31 6.98 0.85 -2.86
CA VAL A 31 5.78 0.69 -2.03
C VAL A 31 5.85 1.62 -0.83
N LEU A 32 4.75 2.30 -0.53
CA LEU A 32 4.60 3.13 0.66
C LEU A 32 3.25 2.90 1.34
N THR A 33 3.22 3.20 2.63
CA THR A 33 1.98 3.35 3.40
C THR A 33 1.79 4.82 3.76
N SER A 34 0.56 5.30 3.73
CA SER A 34 0.22 6.69 4.03
C SER A 34 -1.09 6.79 4.79
N GLY A 35 -1.26 7.88 5.52
CA GLY A 35 -2.43 8.09 6.39
C GLY A 35 -2.26 7.43 7.76
N GLY A 36 -3.37 7.12 8.42
CA GLY A 36 -3.39 6.30 9.63
C GLY A 36 -3.00 4.86 9.32
N ASP A 37 -2.37 4.18 10.27
CA ASP A 37 -2.13 2.75 10.12
C ASP A 37 -3.44 1.96 10.28
N ALA A 38 -3.51 0.83 9.59
CA ALA A 38 -4.63 -0.08 9.67
C ALA A 38 -4.12 -1.53 9.84
N PRO A 39 -4.85 -2.37 10.57
CA PRO A 39 -4.52 -3.79 10.65
C PRO A 39 -4.42 -4.40 9.25
N GLY A 40 -3.35 -5.16 8.98
CA GLY A 40 -3.13 -5.78 7.67
C GLY A 40 -2.26 -4.99 6.69
N MET A 41 -1.85 -3.75 7.00
CA MET A 41 -0.92 -3.00 6.14
C MET A 41 0.41 -3.73 5.92
N ASN A 42 0.97 -4.35 6.95
CA ASN A 42 2.19 -5.15 6.82
C ASN A 42 1.99 -6.37 5.93
N ALA A 43 0.83 -7.02 6.00
CA ALA A 43 0.47 -8.13 5.13
C ALA A 43 0.37 -7.67 3.65
N ALA A 44 -0.25 -6.51 3.42
CA ALA A 44 -0.34 -5.91 2.09
C ALA A 44 1.05 -5.58 1.51
N ILE A 45 1.93 -4.93 2.29
CA ILE A 45 3.31 -4.66 1.87
C ILE A 45 4.03 -5.97 1.53
N ARG A 46 3.91 -6.98 2.39
CA ARG A 46 4.54 -8.30 2.16
C ARG A 46 4.04 -8.94 0.86
N SER A 47 2.75 -8.90 0.60
CA SER A 47 2.16 -9.44 -0.63
C SER A 47 2.73 -8.73 -1.86
N VAL A 48 2.69 -7.40 -1.88
CA VAL A 48 3.24 -6.58 -2.96
C VAL A 48 4.71 -6.91 -3.21
N VAL A 49 5.54 -6.91 -2.16
CA VAL A 49 6.99 -7.14 -2.29
C VAL A 49 7.29 -8.54 -2.81
N ARG A 50 6.66 -9.57 -2.25
CA ARG A 50 6.93 -10.95 -2.66
C ARG A 50 6.45 -11.23 -4.07
N THR A 51 5.28 -10.74 -4.44
CA THR A 51 4.72 -10.90 -5.79
C THR A 51 5.59 -10.19 -6.83
N ALA A 52 5.97 -8.94 -6.57
CA ALA A 52 6.82 -8.19 -7.49
C ALA A 52 8.20 -8.86 -7.69
N ILE A 53 8.84 -9.35 -6.61
CA ILE A 53 10.11 -10.08 -6.71
C ILE A 53 9.93 -11.39 -7.49
N TYR A 54 8.81 -12.09 -7.29
CA TYR A 54 8.52 -13.32 -8.05
C TYR A 54 8.47 -13.07 -9.55
N TYR A 55 7.92 -11.92 -9.97
CA TYR A 55 7.89 -11.50 -11.38
C TYR A 55 9.15 -10.76 -11.85
N GLY A 56 10.22 -10.76 -11.07
CA GLY A 56 11.52 -10.22 -11.47
C GLY A 56 11.70 -8.72 -11.27
N TYR A 57 10.78 -8.03 -10.59
CA TYR A 57 10.92 -6.61 -10.30
C TYR A 57 11.82 -6.34 -9.09
N HIS A 58 12.57 -5.25 -9.14
CA HIS A 58 13.24 -4.70 -7.98
C HIS A 58 12.25 -3.95 -7.09
N MET A 59 12.38 -4.15 -5.77
CA MET A 59 11.48 -3.53 -4.80
C MET A 59 12.19 -2.55 -3.89
N VAL A 60 11.58 -1.39 -3.69
CA VAL A 60 12.01 -0.41 -2.70
C VAL A 60 10.84 0.00 -1.81
N GLY A 61 11.12 0.19 -0.53
CA GLY A 61 10.17 0.73 0.43
C GLY A 61 10.43 2.20 0.66
N VAL A 62 9.39 3.01 0.61
CA VAL A 62 9.45 4.42 0.97
C VAL A 62 8.98 4.55 2.41
N ARG A 63 9.87 4.89 3.32
CA ARG A 63 9.54 5.07 4.73
C ARG A 63 8.84 6.41 4.95
N ARG A 64 7.90 6.43 5.89
CA ARG A 64 7.12 7.62 6.27
C ARG A 64 6.28 8.20 5.12
N GLY A 65 5.78 7.34 4.23
CA GLY A 65 4.82 7.70 3.20
C GLY A 65 5.33 8.77 2.23
N PHE A 66 4.44 9.67 1.82
CA PHE A 66 4.80 10.76 0.90
C PHE A 66 5.85 11.73 1.46
N HIS A 67 5.94 11.88 2.78
CA HIS A 67 7.01 12.66 3.40
C HIS A 67 8.38 12.06 3.09
N GLY A 68 8.49 10.73 3.23
CA GLY A 68 9.73 10.03 2.92
C GLY A 68 10.07 10.05 1.43
N LEU A 69 9.07 9.93 0.55
CA LEU A 69 9.29 10.08 -0.89
C LEU A 69 9.87 11.46 -1.23
N TRP A 70 9.30 12.51 -0.64
CA TRP A 70 9.79 13.88 -0.82
C TRP A 70 11.21 14.09 -0.30
N ARG A 71 11.62 13.35 0.75
CA ARG A 71 12.96 13.43 1.36
C ARG A 71 13.98 12.44 0.78
N GLY A 72 13.53 11.42 0.04
CA GLY A 72 14.38 10.33 -0.42
C GLY A 72 14.67 9.29 0.67
N ASP A 73 13.77 9.11 1.65
CA ASP A 73 13.89 8.07 2.68
C ASP A 73 13.42 6.72 2.11
N ILE A 74 14.26 6.16 1.23
CA ILE A 74 13.98 5.00 0.41
C ILE A 74 14.96 3.89 0.77
N VAL A 75 14.44 2.69 0.98
CA VAL A 75 15.23 1.52 1.37
C VAL A 75 14.97 0.36 0.40
N PRO A 76 15.99 -0.43 0.05
CA PRO A 76 15.76 -1.62 -0.74
C PRO A 76 14.97 -2.65 0.06
N LEU A 77 14.06 -3.35 -0.60
CA LEU A 77 13.27 -4.43 -0.01
C LEU A 77 13.57 -5.75 -0.73
N ASN A 78 13.69 -6.80 0.07
CA ASN A 78 13.84 -8.18 -0.37
C ASN A 78 12.88 -9.08 0.41
N THR A 79 12.89 -10.38 0.12
CA THR A 79 12.01 -11.34 0.78
C THR A 79 12.23 -11.41 2.30
N ARG A 80 13.46 -11.18 2.79
CA ARG A 80 13.77 -11.14 4.22
C ARG A 80 13.24 -9.88 4.89
N SER A 81 13.24 -8.74 4.20
CA SER A 81 12.73 -7.46 4.73
C SER A 81 11.28 -7.56 5.18
N VAL A 82 10.51 -8.45 4.58
CA VAL A 82 9.08 -8.66 4.83
C VAL A 82 8.79 -9.98 5.57
N SER A 83 9.82 -10.71 5.99
CA SER A 83 9.66 -11.89 6.84
C SER A 83 9.10 -11.48 8.21
N ASP A 84 8.27 -12.35 8.79
CA ASP A 84 7.66 -12.16 10.12
C ASP A 84 6.91 -10.83 10.30
N LYS A 85 6.38 -10.27 9.20
CA LYS A 85 5.60 -9.04 9.20
C LYS A 85 4.10 -9.27 9.07
N LEU A 86 3.69 -10.45 8.58
CA LEU A 86 2.30 -10.74 8.23
C LEU A 86 1.32 -10.50 9.38
N GLN A 87 1.67 -10.96 10.57
CA GLN A 87 0.82 -10.92 11.77
C GLN A 87 1.07 -9.68 12.65
N ARG A 88 1.96 -8.78 12.26
CA ARG A 88 2.27 -7.59 13.04
C ARG A 88 1.33 -6.46 12.66
N GLY A 89 0.74 -5.81 13.67
CA GLY A 89 -0.02 -4.58 13.50
C GLY A 89 0.86 -3.40 13.08
N GLY A 90 0.21 -2.28 12.77
CA GLY A 90 0.89 -1.09 12.28
C GLY A 90 1.45 -1.25 10.87
N THR A 91 2.44 -0.46 10.55
CA THR A 91 3.20 -0.54 9.30
C THR A 91 4.69 -0.33 9.55
N PHE A 92 5.53 -1.28 9.11
CA PHE A 92 6.98 -1.18 9.31
C PHE A 92 7.63 -0.11 8.43
N LEU A 93 6.96 0.32 7.36
CA LEU A 93 7.38 1.45 6.53
C LEU A 93 7.04 2.80 7.17
N MET A 94 6.22 2.78 8.22
CA MET A 94 5.76 3.97 8.92
C MET A 94 4.94 4.91 8.04
N THR A 95 4.23 5.84 8.67
CA THR A 95 3.52 6.93 8.01
C THR A 95 3.95 8.26 8.62
N ALA A 96 3.82 9.34 7.87
CA ALA A 96 3.98 10.69 8.39
C ALA A 96 3.11 11.67 7.59
N ARG A 97 2.54 12.64 8.26
CA ARG A 97 1.89 13.78 7.61
C ARG A 97 2.95 14.66 6.95
N SER A 98 2.72 15.11 5.74
CA SER A 98 3.65 15.98 5.01
C SER A 98 2.95 17.22 4.48
N LYS A 99 3.08 18.32 5.19
CA LYS A 99 2.61 19.62 4.69
C LYS A 99 3.34 20.02 3.40
N SER A 100 4.61 19.66 3.30
CA SER A 100 5.46 19.98 2.13
C SER A 100 5.05 19.21 0.88
N PHE A 101 4.53 17.98 1.01
CA PHE A 101 4.06 17.21 -0.14
C PHE A 101 2.73 17.74 -0.68
N ASN A 102 1.88 18.32 0.16
CA ASN A 102 0.54 18.78 -0.21
C ASN A 102 0.54 20.08 -1.07
N THR A 103 1.66 20.44 -1.65
CA THR A 103 1.80 21.55 -2.60
C THR A 103 2.20 21.02 -3.98
N PRO A 104 1.85 21.72 -5.08
CA PRO A 104 2.27 21.31 -6.42
C PRO A 104 3.80 21.14 -6.55
N GLU A 105 4.57 22.01 -5.92
CA GLU A 105 6.03 21.96 -5.88
C GLU A 105 6.51 20.73 -5.10
N GLY A 106 5.81 20.40 -4.00
CA GLY A 106 6.11 19.22 -3.19
C GLY A 106 5.87 17.91 -3.93
N VAL A 107 4.76 17.81 -4.64
CA VAL A 107 4.45 16.67 -5.51
C VAL A 107 5.49 16.51 -6.60
N LYS A 108 5.85 17.62 -7.28
CA LYS A 108 6.89 17.62 -8.32
C LYS A 108 8.25 17.18 -7.77
N LYS A 109 8.62 17.66 -6.58
CA LYS A 109 9.87 17.25 -5.92
C LYS A 109 9.85 15.77 -5.55
N ALA A 110 8.75 15.25 -5.02
CA ALA A 110 8.58 13.82 -4.71
C ALA A 110 8.72 12.96 -5.98
N TYR A 111 8.13 13.39 -7.08
CA TYR A 111 8.28 12.73 -8.38
C TYR A 111 9.73 12.74 -8.87
N GLN A 112 10.41 13.88 -8.78
CA GLN A 112 11.83 13.97 -9.13
C GLN A 112 12.68 13.04 -8.27
N MET A 113 12.39 12.96 -6.97
CA MET A 113 13.06 12.05 -6.05
C MET A 113 12.83 10.58 -6.44
N ALA A 114 11.60 10.22 -6.81
CA ALA A 114 11.31 8.88 -7.33
C ALA A 114 12.17 8.56 -8.56
N LYS A 115 12.35 9.52 -9.48
CA LYS A 115 13.22 9.37 -10.66
C LYS A 115 14.69 9.22 -10.30
N VAL A 116 15.19 9.97 -9.31
CA VAL A 116 16.57 9.83 -8.81
C VAL A 116 16.85 8.42 -8.29
N PHE A 117 15.85 7.79 -7.65
CA PHE A 117 15.96 6.43 -7.15
C PHE A 117 15.50 5.36 -8.17
N ASN A 118 15.29 5.76 -9.45
CA ASN A 118 14.84 4.90 -10.53
C ASN A 118 13.54 4.12 -10.19
N ILE A 119 12.61 4.76 -9.48
CA ILE A 119 11.29 4.19 -9.20
C ILE A 119 10.41 4.44 -10.42
N ASP A 120 10.02 3.37 -11.11
CA ASP A 120 9.21 3.42 -12.33
C ASP A 120 7.71 3.41 -12.03
N ALA A 121 7.32 2.71 -10.99
CA ALA A 121 5.94 2.61 -10.53
C ALA A 121 5.85 2.64 -9.00
N LEU A 122 4.71 3.07 -8.47
CA LEU A 122 4.49 3.21 -7.04
C LEU A 122 3.20 2.50 -6.61
N VAL A 123 3.28 1.68 -5.58
CA VAL A 123 2.10 1.13 -4.88
C VAL A 123 1.88 1.93 -3.61
N VAL A 124 0.71 2.55 -3.50
CA VAL A 124 0.29 3.37 -2.36
C VAL A 124 -0.77 2.62 -1.56
N ILE A 125 -0.45 2.28 -0.33
CA ILE A 125 -1.35 1.58 0.59
C ILE A 125 -1.86 2.58 1.62
N GLY A 126 -3.18 2.81 1.67
CA GLY A 126 -3.76 3.77 2.62
C GLY A 126 -5.20 4.13 2.34
N GLY A 127 -5.68 5.19 2.98
CA GLY A 127 -7.04 5.70 2.90
C GLY A 127 -7.22 6.81 1.85
N ASP A 128 -8.34 7.54 1.94
CA ASP A 128 -8.76 8.58 0.99
C ASP A 128 -7.69 9.66 0.74
N GLY A 129 -7.08 10.20 1.81
CA GLY A 129 -6.01 11.19 1.68
C GLY A 129 -4.78 10.64 0.93
N SER A 130 -4.49 9.35 1.06
CA SER A 130 -3.40 8.68 0.35
C SER A 130 -3.70 8.57 -1.15
N TYR A 131 -4.97 8.31 -1.50
CA TYR A 131 -5.41 8.26 -2.89
C TYR A 131 -5.34 9.62 -3.58
N ARG A 132 -5.63 10.71 -2.85
CA ARG A 132 -5.45 12.07 -3.39
C ARG A 132 -3.99 12.32 -3.73
N GLY A 133 -3.06 11.99 -2.83
CA GLY A 133 -1.63 12.12 -3.10
C GLY A 133 -1.15 11.21 -4.25
N ALA A 134 -1.68 9.99 -4.33
CA ALA A 134 -1.42 9.08 -5.45
C ALA A 134 -1.89 9.64 -6.78
N ARG A 135 -3.11 10.19 -6.83
CA ARG A 135 -3.67 10.87 -8.00
C ARG A 135 -2.81 12.07 -8.43
N ASP A 136 -2.36 12.89 -7.48
CA ASP A 136 -1.54 14.07 -7.78
C ASP A 136 -0.20 13.67 -8.42
N LEU A 137 0.43 12.57 -7.95
CA LEU A 137 1.60 11.98 -8.61
C LEU A 137 1.29 11.40 -9.99
N ALA A 138 0.15 10.73 -10.13
CA ALA A 138 -0.28 10.16 -11.42
C ALA A 138 -0.50 11.25 -12.47
N ASN A 139 -1.09 12.39 -12.08
CA ASN A 139 -1.34 13.54 -12.95
C ASN A 139 -0.05 14.15 -13.54
N ILE A 140 1.08 13.96 -12.90
CA ILE A 140 2.39 14.42 -13.40
C ILE A 140 3.23 13.30 -14.01
N GLY A 141 2.62 12.12 -14.27
CA GLY A 141 3.21 11.04 -15.06
C GLY A 141 3.82 9.89 -14.25
N MET A 142 3.56 9.79 -12.93
CA MET A 142 3.95 8.61 -12.16
C MET A 142 2.96 7.46 -12.40
N LYS A 143 3.46 6.25 -12.66
CA LYS A 143 2.60 5.05 -12.69
C LYS A 143 2.28 4.67 -11.24
N VAL A 144 1.00 4.74 -10.84
CA VAL A 144 0.59 4.53 -9.44
C VAL A 144 -0.58 3.56 -9.37
N ILE A 145 -0.52 2.65 -8.39
CA ILE A 145 -1.63 1.77 -8.00
C ILE A 145 -1.95 2.05 -6.52
N GLY A 146 -3.25 2.21 -6.21
CA GLY A 146 -3.75 2.33 -4.85
C GLY A 146 -4.23 0.98 -4.29
N VAL A 147 -3.91 0.71 -3.03
CA VAL A 147 -4.44 -0.42 -2.26
C VAL A 147 -5.22 0.14 -1.08
N PRO A 148 -6.55 -0.09 -0.99
CA PRO A 148 -7.38 0.50 0.05
C PRO A 148 -7.09 -0.15 1.42
N ALA A 149 -6.55 0.62 2.34
CA ALA A 149 -6.24 0.20 3.70
C ALA A 149 -6.51 1.35 4.68
N THR A 150 -7.61 1.24 5.41
CA THR A 150 -8.07 2.20 6.42
C THR A 150 -9.12 1.53 7.31
N ILE A 151 -9.25 2.01 8.54
CA ILE A 151 -10.29 1.55 9.47
C ILE A 151 -11.63 2.26 9.25
N ASP A 152 -11.70 3.28 8.40
CA ASP A 152 -12.88 4.12 8.20
C ASP A 152 -13.88 3.54 7.18
N ASN A 153 -13.42 2.64 6.31
CA ASN A 153 -14.17 2.03 5.21
C ASN A 153 -14.92 3.05 4.32
N ASP A 154 -14.28 4.19 4.07
CA ASP A 154 -14.84 5.38 3.41
C ASP A 154 -14.33 5.60 1.97
N ILE A 155 -13.71 4.58 1.39
CA ILE A 155 -13.19 4.65 0.02
C ILE A 155 -14.25 4.17 -0.97
N GLY A 156 -14.66 5.05 -1.89
CA GLY A 156 -15.55 4.68 -2.98
C GLY A 156 -14.95 3.60 -3.89
N SER A 157 -15.82 2.80 -4.49
CA SER A 157 -15.44 1.70 -5.41
C SER A 157 -14.75 0.50 -4.77
N THR A 158 -14.81 0.36 -3.44
CA THR A 158 -14.46 -0.87 -2.73
C THR A 158 -15.51 -1.17 -1.67
N ASP A 159 -15.85 -2.44 -1.50
CA ASP A 159 -16.82 -2.86 -0.49
C ASP A 159 -16.21 -2.83 0.91
N TYR A 160 -14.96 -3.26 1.03
CA TYR A 160 -14.21 -3.31 2.28
C TYR A 160 -12.77 -2.83 2.07
N THR A 161 -12.29 -2.07 3.05
CA THR A 161 -10.89 -1.66 3.13
C THR A 161 -10.11 -2.60 4.05
N ILE A 162 -8.83 -2.81 3.74
CA ILE A 162 -7.94 -3.60 4.59
C ILE A 162 -7.88 -2.95 5.97
N GLY A 163 -8.25 -3.71 7.00
CA GLY A 163 -8.16 -3.29 8.40
C GLY A 163 -9.50 -2.91 9.04
N PHE A 164 -10.55 -2.63 8.28
CA PHE A 164 -11.86 -2.23 8.82
C PHE A 164 -12.46 -3.29 9.75
N ASP A 165 -12.62 -4.52 9.28
CA ASP A 165 -13.24 -5.61 10.07
C ASP A 165 -12.42 -5.93 11.32
N THR A 166 -11.09 -6.00 11.19
CA THR A 166 -10.21 -6.27 12.33
C THR A 166 -10.31 -5.15 13.37
N ALA A 167 -10.32 -3.90 12.96
CA ALA A 167 -10.45 -2.76 13.87
C ALA A 167 -11.81 -2.75 14.56
N SER A 168 -12.89 -3.05 13.83
CA SER A 168 -14.25 -3.15 14.36
C SER A 168 -14.36 -4.26 15.42
N ASN A 169 -13.83 -5.45 15.14
CA ASN A 169 -13.82 -6.57 16.10
C ASN A 169 -13.01 -6.24 17.35
N THR A 170 -11.82 -5.63 17.18
CA THR A 170 -10.99 -5.20 18.33
C THR A 170 -11.71 -4.15 19.18
N GLY A 171 -12.41 -3.21 18.54
CA GLY A 171 -13.23 -2.22 19.23
C GLY A 171 -14.37 -2.84 20.03
N MET A 172 -15.08 -3.80 19.45
CA MET A 172 -16.15 -4.54 20.15
C MET A 172 -15.63 -5.31 21.35
N GLU A 173 -14.54 -6.05 21.22
CA GLU A 173 -13.91 -6.77 22.33
C GLU A 173 -13.49 -5.82 23.47
N ALA A 174 -12.93 -4.65 23.13
CA ALA A 174 -12.55 -3.67 24.13
C ALA A 174 -13.77 -3.10 24.89
N ILE A 175 -14.87 -2.82 24.18
CA ILE A 175 -16.12 -2.34 24.77
C ILE A 175 -16.72 -3.41 25.70
N ASP A 176 -16.76 -4.66 25.30
CA ASP A 176 -17.29 -5.75 26.12
C ASP A 176 -16.52 -5.89 27.44
N ARG A 177 -15.18 -5.87 27.37
CA ARG A 177 -14.32 -5.91 28.57
C ARG A 177 -14.54 -4.71 29.51
N LEU A 178 -14.74 -3.51 28.95
CA LEU A 178 -15.02 -2.31 29.73
C LEU A 178 -16.40 -2.37 30.38
N LYS A 179 -17.40 -2.87 29.66
CA LYS A 179 -18.76 -3.01 30.15
C LYS A 179 -18.84 -3.94 31.37
N ASP A 180 -18.13 -5.05 31.36
CA ASP A 180 -18.08 -5.99 32.49
C ASP A 180 -17.56 -5.30 33.76
N THR A 181 -16.49 -4.50 33.61
CA THR A 181 -15.92 -3.75 34.74
C THR A 181 -16.83 -2.61 35.18
N ALA A 182 -17.45 -1.88 34.26
CA ALA A 182 -18.32 -0.74 34.56
C ALA A 182 -19.64 -1.16 35.23
N SER A 183 -20.03 -2.42 35.08
CA SER A 183 -21.26 -2.98 35.65
C SER A 183 -21.05 -3.63 37.04
N SER A 184 -19.80 -3.70 37.51
CA SER A 184 -19.44 -4.24 38.83
C SER A 184 -19.42 -3.16 39.87
#